data_ed5e94225f297ef3d5e81fd34891b4cd
#
_entry.id   ed5e94225f297ef3d5e81fd34891b4cd
#
_cell.length_a   1.000
_cell.length_b   1.000
_cell.length_c   1.000
_cell.angle_alpha   90.00
_cell.angle_beta   90.00
_cell.angle_gamma   90.00
#
_symmetry.space_group_name_H-M   'P 1'
#
loop_
_entity.id
_entity.type
_entity.pdbx_description
1 polymer ?
#
loop_
_entity_poly.entity_id
_entity_poly.type
_entity_poly.pdbx_seq_one_letter_code
_entity_poly.pdbx_strand_id
1 'polypeptide(L)'
;MKPHIELGIDSVNYTGTLSAAQKDALLSELKKRKGFQKHCGDYLRECYHYSSECFADQGVKIQVKKSAKTPWRLSLIVHPTLVLGEKDRSKLWQPTKKGFRAMESTLVSKLAKVRLELSPEALSLSRVDVTANLEFDDAELAAEYLRIIKKSRILPHYKADWFKEKDGKARDCREANRHSYKQSCKQGAIFAYDKTAQLQMIDRLPDALIGKRILRIEAQLRQKGMQKWAPAEVCTSSWDIIHALFKKGKSILCWYLRRMQPVDTPYRRYETAVAQAQAIRGEKTRTRILYLLRKMSDCRDLDAALKKTAAHFALNRRKQKALLKACDKKGINPVTLTNSGLYEQLPPLSELL
;
A
#
# COMPACT_ATOMS: atom_id res chain seq x y z
N MET A 1 -10.35 -19.84 9.26
CA MET A 1 -10.58 -19.84 7.80
C MET A 1 -9.41 -19.10 7.16
N LYS A 2 -8.72 -19.69 6.18
CA LYS A 2 -7.60 -19.02 5.47
C LYS A 2 -8.14 -18.35 4.22
N PRO A 3 -7.75 -17.11 3.90
CA PRO A 3 -8.16 -16.46 2.66
C PRO A 3 -7.55 -17.15 1.44
N HIS A 4 -8.20 -17.05 0.30
CA HIS A 4 -7.54 -17.31 -0.98
C HIS A 4 -6.57 -16.16 -1.27
N ILE A 5 -5.32 -16.47 -1.64
CA ILE A 5 -4.25 -15.50 -1.81
C ILE A 5 -3.84 -15.43 -3.29
N GLU A 6 -3.95 -14.24 -3.86
CA GLU A 6 -3.39 -13.91 -5.17
C GLU A 6 -2.23 -12.92 -4.97
N LEU A 7 -1.03 -13.28 -5.43
CA LEU A 7 0.15 -12.40 -5.44
C LEU A 7 0.41 -11.88 -6.85
N GLY A 8 0.78 -10.62 -6.98
CA GLY A 8 1.09 -10.04 -8.29
C GLY A 8 1.61 -8.60 -8.22
N ILE A 9 1.62 -7.97 -9.36
CA ILE A 9 1.93 -6.55 -9.54
C ILE A 9 0.63 -5.82 -9.87
N ASP A 10 0.27 -4.81 -9.08
CA ASP A 10 -0.91 -3.98 -9.35
C ASP A 10 -0.59 -2.87 -10.34
N SER A 11 0.49 -2.14 -10.11
CA SER A 11 0.92 -1.07 -11.01
C SER A 11 2.43 -0.94 -11.10
N VAL A 12 2.88 -0.34 -12.22
CA VAL A 12 4.26 0.08 -12.44
C VAL A 12 4.28 1.53 -12.89
N ASN A 13 5.30 2.28 -12.47
CA ASN A 13 5.46 3.65 -12.93
C ASN A 13 6.77 3.79 -13.69
N TYR A 14 6.67 4.38 -14.87
CA TYR A 14 7.79 4.79 -15.68
C TYR A 14 7.96 6.30 -15.63
N THR A 15 9.19 6.77 -15.74
CA THR A 15 9.52 8.19 -15.86
C THR A 15 10.51 8.40 -16.99
N GLY A 16 10.36 9.52 -17.69
CA GLY A 16 11.29 9.97 -18.73
C GLY A 16 11.46 11.49 -18.68
N THR A 17 12.53 12.00 -19.27
CA THR A 17 12.74 13.43 -19.48
C THR A 17 12.13 13.82 -20.82
N LEU A 18 11.49 14.99 -20.87
CA LEU A 18 10.92 15.55 -22.10
C LEU A 18 11.70 16.76 -22.52
N SER A 19 12.00 16.86 -23.81
CA SER A 19 12.42 18.12 -24.43
C SER A 19 11.29 19.15 -24.42
N ALA A 20 11.57 20.41 -24.64
CA ALA A 20 10.53 21.43 -24.74
C ALA A 20 9.53 21.11 -25.86
N ALA A 21 10.02 20.73 -27.04
CA ALA A 21 9.18 20.36 -28.18
C ALA A 21 8.26 19.15 -27.88
N GLN A 22 8.81 18.07 -27.27
CA GLN A 22 8.03 16.89 -26.86
C GLN A 22 6.94 17.26 -25.83
N LYS A 23 7.29 18.09 -24.85
CA LYS A 23 6.34 18.58 -23.84
C LYS A 23 5.21 19.38 -24.49
N ASP A 24 5.51 20.29 -25.41
CA ASP A 24 4.52 21.15 -26.05
C ASP A 24 3.58 20.33 -26.97
N ALA A 25 4.14 19.45 -27.78
CA ALA A 25 3.37 18.53 -28.61
C ALA A 25 2.42 17.65 -27.75
N LEU A 26 2.95 17.02 -26.69
CA LEU A 26 2.17 16.19 -25.79
C LEU A 26 1.04 16.98 -25.11
N LEU A 27 1.34 18.13 -24.49
CA LEU A 27 0.34 18.92 -23.79
C LEU A 27 -0.73 19.47 -24.74
N SER A 28 -0.38 19.86 -25.98
CA SER A 28 -1.32 20.27 -27.00
C SER A 28 -2.33 19.15 -27.31
N GLU A 29 -1.88 17.91 -27.44
CA GLU A 29 -2.78 16.78 -27.70
C GLU A 29 -3.60 16.38 -26.48
N LEU A 30 -3.00 16.36 -25.27
CA LEU A 30 -3.70 16.00 -24.04
C LEU A 30 -4.81 16.98 -23.70
N LYS A 31 -4.64 18.29 -23.95
CA LYS A 31 -5.66 19.32 -23.73
C LYS A 31 -6.93 19.10 -24.56
N LYS A 32 -6.85 18.50 -25.74
CA LYS A 32 -7.98 18.18 -26.62
C LYS A 32 -8.76 16.97 -26.14
N ARG A 33 -8.23 16.19 -25.18
CA ARG A 33 -8.80 14.93 -24.74
C ARG A 33 -9.53 15.07 -23.41
N LYS A 34 -10.57 14.24 -23.23
CA LYS A 34 -11.29 14.13 -21.95
C LYS A 34 -10.35 13.72 -20.81
N GLY A 35 -10.57 14.28 -19.62
CA GLY A 35 -9.81 13.93 -18.42
C GLY A 35 -8.45 14.64 -18.28
N PHE A 36 -8.19 15.70 -19.05
CA PHE A 36 -7.03 16.56 -18.83
C PHE A 36 -7.27 17.47 -17.63
N GLN A 37 -6.28 17.55 -16.74
CA GLN A 37 -6.30 18.40 -15.56
C GLN A 37 -4.99 19.17 -15.42
N LYS A 38 -5.11 20.47 -15.17
CA LYS A 38 -3.99 21.32 -14.74
C LYS A 38 -4.11 21.46 -13.23
N HIS A 39 -3.18 20.88 -12.48
CA HIS A 39 -3.09 21.09 -11.05
C HIS A 39 -2.43 22.44 -10.79
N CYS A 40 -2.90 23.18 -9.78
CA CYS A 40 -2.31 24.46 -9.43
C CYS A 40 -0.80 24.30 -9.19
N GLY A 41 -0.02 24.89 -10.06
CA GLY A 41 1.43 25.05 -9.88
C GLY A 41 1.69 26.36 -9.15
N ASP A 42 2.74 26.38 -8.36
CA ASP A 42 3.30 27.60 -7.83
C ASP A 42 4.11 28.27 -8.97
N TYR A 43 3.49 29.22 -9.65
CA TYR A 43 4.13 29.92 -10.77
C TYR A 43 5.39 30.69 -10.34
N LEU A 44 5.40 31.20 -9.11
CA LEU A 44 6.56 31.90 -8.55
C LEU A 44 7.75 30.95 -8.34
N ARG A 45 7.49 29.64 -8.19
CA ARG A 45 8.51 28.60 -8.05
C ARG A 45 8.71 27.77 -9.31
N GLU A 46 8.18 28.15 -10.44
CA GLU A 46 8.24 27.40 -11.71
C GLU A 46 7.83 25.92 -11.58
N CYS A 47 6.87 25.63 -10.70
CA CYS A 47 6.38 24.27 -10.50
C CYS A 47 5.09 24.05 -11.29
N TYR A 48 5.10 23.08 -12.18
CA TYR A 48 3.95 22.74 -13.03
C TYR A 48 3.60 21.26 -12.88
N HIS A 49 2.31 20.95 -12.83
CA HIS A 49 1.82 19.59 -12.83
C HIS A 49 0.55 19.48 -13.68
N TYR A 50 0.61 18.62 -14.69
CA TYR A 50 -0.51 18.26 -15.54
C TYR A 50 -0.76 16.75 -15.43
N SER A 51 -2.02 16.34 -15.51
CA SER A 51 -2.37 14.93 -15.61
C SER A 51 -3.45 14.71 -16.67
N SER A 52 -3.47 13.53 -17.25
CA SER A 52 -4.52 13.11 -18.18
C SER A 52 -4.93 11.68 -17.92
N GLU A 53 -6.22 11.46 -17.96
CA GLU A 53 -6.88 10.16 -17.79
C GLU A 53 -7.42 9.63 -19.13
N CYS A 54 -6.98 10.18 -20.27
CA CYS A 54 -7.47 9.80 -21.58
C CYS A 54 -7.29 8.31 -21.93
N PHE A 55 -6.42 7.61 -21.23
CA PHE A 55 -6.21 6.15 -21.35
C PHE A 55 -6.43 5.42 -20.01
N ALA A 56 -7.11 6.05 -19.03
CA ALA A 56 -7.28 5.46 -17.68
C ALA A 56 -8.04 4.14 -17.70
N ASP A 57 -9.09 4.02 -18.51
CA ASP A 57 -9.83 2.76 -18.67
C ASP A 57 -9.02 1.67 -19.38
N GLN A 58 -7.94 2.05 -20.05
CA GLN A 58 -6.98 1.17 -20.70
C GLN A 58 -5.69 1.02 -19.88
N GLY A 59 -5.74 1.36 -18.59
CA GLY A 59 -4.66 1.12 -17.65
C GLY A 59 -3.49 2.10 -17.70
N VAL A 60 -3.60 3.25 -18.37
CA VAL A 60 -2.48 4.23 -18.44
C VAL A 60 -2.95 5.61 -18.02
N LYS A 61 -2.27 6.20 -17.03
CA LYS A 61 -2.41 7.58 -16.63
C LYS A 61 -1.12 8.35 -16.92
N ILE A 62 -1.23 9.47 -17.61
CA ILE A 62 -0.12 10.31 -18.01
C ILE A 62 -0.01 11.50 -17.06
N GLN A 63 1.19 11.80 -16.59
CA GLN A 63 1.50 13.00 -15.81
C GLN A 63 2.72 13.70 -16.40
N VAL A 64 2.66 15.02 -16.48
CA VAL A 64 3.78 15.88 -16.92
C VAL A 64 4.08 16.86 -15.80
N LYS A 65 5.32 16.88 -15.34
CA LYS A 65 5.74 17.68 -14.18
C LYS A 65 7.03 18.45 -14.47
N LYS A 66 7.14 19.65 -13.90
CA LYS A 66 8.39 20.41 -13.80
C LYS A 66 8.49 20.99 -12.39
N SER A 67 9.68 21.08 -11.85
CA SER A 67 10.00 21.95 -10.71
C SER A 67 11.15 22.88 -11.09
N ALA A 68 11.35 23.96 -10.34
CA ALA A 68 12.37 24.98 -10.64
C ALA A 68 13.77 24.42 -10.95
N LYS A 69 14.12 23.31 -10.29
CA LYS A 69 15.46 22.67 -10.41
C LYS A 69 15.48 21.43 -11.30
N THR A 70 14.37 21.06 -11.95
CA THR A 70 14.31 19.80 -12.73
C THR A 70 13.77 20.08 -14.14
N PRO A 71 14.25 19.34 -15.16
CA PRO A 71 13.67 19.38 -16.49
C PRO A 71 12.21 18.92 -16.47
N TRP A 72 11.50 19.09 -17.57
CA TRP A 72 10.19 18.51 -17.78
C TRP A 72 10.28 16.98 -17.69
N ARG A 73 9.41 16.38 -16.90
CA ARG A 73 9.37 14.93 -16.68
C ARG A 73 8.00 14.37 -17.04
N LEU A 74 8.04 13.33 -17.83
CA LEU A 74 6.93 12.42 -18.03
C LEU A 74 6.87 11.43 -16.86
N SER A 75 5.67 11.10 -16.40
CA SER A 75 5.42 9.97 -15.51
C SER A 75 4.20 9.21 -16.03
N LEU A 76 4.38 7.93 -16.26
CA LEU A 76 3.34 7.01 -16.69
C LEU A 76 3.00 6.10 -15.52
N ILE A 77 1.74 6.11 -15.08
CA ILE A 77 1.21 5.12 -14.13
C ILE A 77 0.50 4.08 -14.97
N VAL A 78 0.96 2.85 -14.87
CA VAL A 78 0.54 1.73 -15.73
C VAL A 78 -0.02 0.63 -14.86
N HIS A 79 -1.26 0.20 -15.15
CA HIS A 79 -1.88 -1.00 -14.60
C HIS A 79 -1.76 -2.12 -15.65
N PRO A 80 -0.80 -3.04 -15.50
CA PRO A 80 -0.46 -4.01 -16.55
C PRO A 80 -1.64 -4.89 -16.98
N THR A 81 -2.48 -5.32 -16.06
CA THR A 81 -3.67 -6.12 -16.36
C THR A 81 -4.59 -5.41 -17.35
N LEU A 82 -4.92 -4.14 -17.10
CA LEU A 82 -5.78 -3.35 -17.97
C LEU A 82 -5.13 -3.06 -19.34
N VAL A 83 -3.81 -2.83 -19.35
CA VAL A 83 -3.05 -2.60 -20.59
C VAL A 83 -3.06 -3.86 -21.46
N LEU A 84 -3.06 -5.04 -20.85
CA LEU A 84 -3.10 -6.34 -21.50
C LEU A 84 -4.52 -6.81 -21.85
N GLY A 85 -5.55 -5.96 -21.60
CA GLY A 85 -6.92 -6.23 -22.01
C GLY A 85 -7.80 -6.89 -20.95
N GLU A 86 -7.29 -7.13 -19.73
CA GLU A 86 -8.11 -7.59 -18.61
C GLU A 86 -9.08 -6.48 -18.19
N LYS A 87 -10.35 -6.82 -18.03
CA LYS A 87 -11.39 -5.84 -17.61
C LYS A 87 -11.61 -5.85 -16.10
N ASP A 88 -11.32 -6.99 -15.46
CA ASP A 88 -11.48 -7.14 -14.02
C ASP A 88 -10.36 -6.41 -13.26
N ARG A 89 -10.72 -5.29 -12.64
CA ARG A 89 -9.81 -4.44 -11.87
C ARG A 89 -9.42 -5.04 -10.50
N SER A 90 -9.99 -6.17 -10.14
CA SER A 90 -9.56 -6.90 -8.93
C SER A 90 -8.30 -7.72 -9.18
N LYS A 91 -8.07 -8.18 -10.41
CA LYS A 91 -6.96 -9.06 -10.79
C LYS A 91 -5.60 -8.38 -10.69
N LEU A 92 -4.59 -9.18 -10.37
CA LEU A 92 -3.19 -8.77 -10.32
C LEU A 92 -2.42 -9.36 -11.50
N TRP A 93 -1.49 -8.58 -12.01
CA TRP A 93 -0.61 -9.06 -13.07
C TRP A 93 0.44 -10.04 -12.51
N GLN A 94 0.50 -11.22 -13.12
CA GLN A 94 1.56 -12.18 -12.91
C GLN A 94 2.56 -12.04 -14.07
N PRO A 95 3.73 -11.43 -13.84
CA PRO A 95 4.66 -11.07 -14.89
C PRO A 95 5.19 -12.26 -15.68
N THR A 96 4.98 -12.23 -16.99
CA THR A 96 5.64 -13.10 -17.96
C THR A 96 6.41 -12.26 -18.97
N LYS A 97 7.52 -12.79 -19.54
CA LYS A 97 8.33 -12.04 -20.52
C LYS A 97 7.50 -11.65 -21.77
N LYS A 98 6.60 -12.53 -22.21
CA LYS A 98 5.65 -12.24 -23.30
C LYS A 98 4.70 -11.10 -22.94
N GLY A 99 4.08 -11.17 -21.75
CA GLY A 99 3.17 -10.12 -21.27
C GLY A 99 3.87 -8.78 -21.08
N PHE A 100 5.12 -8.79 -20.58
CA PHE A 100 5.91 -7.57 -20.44
C PHE A 100 6.16 -6.89 -21.80
N ARG A 101 6.61 -7.63 -22.83
CA ARG A 101 6.80 -7.10 -24.18
C ARG A 101 5.50 -6.58 -24.80
N ALA A 102 4.38 -7.28 -24.62
CA ALA A 102 3.08 -6.83 -25.08
C ALA A 102 2.64 -5.53 -24.41
N MET A 103 2.88 -5.40 -23.11
CA MET A 103 2.62 -4.16 -22.35
C MET A 103 3.47 -3.00 -22.87
N GLU A 104 4.77 -3.18 -23.09
CA GLU A 104 5.66 -2.13 -23.63
C GLU A 104 5.21 -1.70 -25.03
N SER A 105 4.94 -2.63 -25.95
CA SER A 105 4.42 -2.34 -27.30
C SER A 105 3.12 -1.53 -27.24
N THR A 106 2.20 -1.91 -26.34
CA THR A 106 0.94 -1.19 -26.15
C THR A 106 1.16 0.22 -25.61
N LEU A 107 2.11 0.42 -24.69
CA LEU A 107 2.47 1.74 -24.17
C LEU A 107 3.02 2.65 -25.28
N VAL A 108 3.96 2.18 -26.08
CA VAL A 108 4.52 2.92 -27.23
C VAL A 108 3.40 3.33 -28.18
N SER A 109 2.51 2.41 -28.57
CA SER A 109 1.37 2.71 -29.42
C SER A 109 0.43 3.79 -28.85
N LYS A 110 0.17 3.75 -27.51
CA LYS A 110 -0.65 4.78 -26.85
C LYS A 110 0.03 6.14 -26.81
N LEU A 111 1.33 6.19 -26.57
CA LEU A 111 2.11 7.43 -26.54
C LEU A 111 2.18 8.07 -27.93
N ALA A 112 2.33 7.29 -28.98
CA ALA A 112 2.28 7.78 -30.36
C ALA A 112 0.95 8.47 -30.68
N LYS A 113 -0.19 7.97 -30.15
CA LYS A 113 -1.53 8.60 -30.32
C LYS A 113 -1.64 9.98 -29.68
N VAL A 114 -0.73 10.36 -28.81
CA VAL A 114 -0.62 11.70 -28.22
C VAL A 114 0.64 12.43 -28.66
N ARG A 115 1.14 12.10 -29.83
CA ARG A 115 2.33 12.70 -30.47
C ARG A 115 3.59 12.64 -29.60
N LEU A 116 3.75 11.57 -28.86
CA LEU A 116 4.93 11.33 -28.06
C LEU A 116 5.62 10.04 -28.52
N GLU A 117 6.63 10.20 -29.35
CA GLU A 117 7.48 9.08 -29.78
C GLU A 117 8.61 8.93 -28.78
N LEU A 118 8.55 7.86 -27.99
CA LEU A 118 9.59 7.47 -27.05
C LEU A 118 9.84 5.97 -27.19
N SER A 119 11.12 5.62 -27.25
CA SER A 119 11.49 4.20 -27.10
C SER A 119 11.31 3.75 -25.64
N PRO A 120 11.02 2.47 -25.40
CA PRO A 120 10.91 1.92 -24.03
C PRO A 120 12.19 2.18 -23.20
N GLU A 121 13.36 2.19 -23.84
CA GLU A 121 14.65 2.43 -23.19
C GLU A 121 14.81 3.87 -22.69
N ALA A 122 14.07 4.84 -23.28
CA ALA A 122 14.04 6.22 -22.78
C ALA A 122 13.23 6.37 -21.50
N LEU A 123 12.52 5.32 -21.06
CA LEU A 123 11.71 5.29 -19.86
C LEU A 123 12.40 4.48 -18.76
N SER A 124 12.60 5.10 -17.62
CA SER A 124 13.14 4.45 -16.44
C SER A 124 12.02 4.00 -15.49
N LEU A 125 12.09 2.77 -14.99
CA LEU A 125 11.18 2.28 -13.96
C LEU A 125 11.40 3.05 -12.64
N SER A 126 10.37 3.69 -12.14
CA SER A 126 10.45 4.56 -10.96
C SER A 126 9.67 4.05 -9.74
N ARG A 127 8.68 3.16 -9.95
CA ARG A 127 7.91 2.51 -8.90
C ARG A 127 7.34 1.19 -9.39
N VAL A 128 7.29 0.22 -8.50
CA VAL A 128 6.55 -1.05 -8.67
C VAL A 128 5.70 -1.29 -7.43
N ASP A 129 4.45 -1.64 -7.63
CA ASP A 129 3.51 -1.96 -6.55
C ASP A 129 3.35 -3.48 -6.45
N VAL A 130 4.10 -4.07 -5.53
CA VAL A 130 4.02 -5.50 -5.19
C VAL A 130 2.83 -5.73 -4.30
N THR A 131 1.92 -6.61 -4.69
CA THR A 131 0.56 -6.64 -4.15
C THR A 131 0.11 -8.06 -3.82
N ALA A 132 -0.65 -8.20 -2.73
CA ALA A 132 -1.44 -9.39 -2.41
C ALA A 132 -2.92 -9.03 -2.30
N ASN A 133 -3.77 -9.83 -2.92
CA ASN A 133 -5.19 -9.92 -2.65
C ASN A 133 -5.42 -11.06 -1.64
N LEU A 134 -6.08 -10.75 -0.54
CA LEU A 134 -6.58 -11.70 0.43
C LEU A 134 -8.09 -11.74 0.28
N GLU A 135 -8.61 -12.77 -0.38
CA GLU A 135 -10.05 -12.94 -0.62
C GLU A 135 -10.68 -13.73 0.53
N PHE A 136 -11.70 -13.15 1.13
CA PHE A 136 -12.46 -13.71 2.23
C PHE A 136 -13.93 -13.87 1.79
N ASP A 137 -14.53 -14.98 2.17
CA ASP A 137 -15.98 -15.19 2.07
C ASP A 137 -16.76 -14.43 3.15
N ASP A 138 -16.05 -13.91 4.15
CA ASP A 138 -16.58 -13.17 5.28
C ASP A 138 -16.10 -11.72 5.28
N ALA A 139 -17.05 -10.80 5.13
CA ALA A 139 -16.79 -9.38 5.10
C ALA A 139 -16.27 -8.81 6.44
N GLU A 140 -16.75 -9.37 7.57
CA GLU A 140 -16.32 -8.92 8.89
C GLU A 140 -14.88 -9.31 9.17
N LEU A 141 -14.44 -10.49 8.68
CA LEU A 141 -13.07 -10.95 8.81
C LEU A 141 -12.09 -10.03 8.08
N ALA A 142 -12.41 -9.62 6.84
CA ALA A 142 -11.61 -8.66 6.09
C ALA A 142 -11.53 -7.30 6.79
N ALA A 143 -12.67 -6.81 7.31
CA ALA A 143 -12.75 -5.55 8.05
C ALA A 143 -11.94 -5.61 9.35
N GLU A 144 -11.99 -6.73 10.09
CA GLU A 144 -11.23 -6.91 11.33
C GLU A 144 -9.72 -6.92 11.08
N TYR A 145 -9.23 -7.60 10.03
CA TYR A 145 -7.82 -7.52 9.65
C TYR A 145 -7.39 -6.12 9.22
N LEU A 146 -8.24 -5.37 8.51
CA LEU A 146 -7.95 -3.97 8.19
C LEU A 146 -7.87 -3.11 9.45
N ARG A 147 -8.74 -3.35 10.44
CA ARG A 147 -8.69 -2.68 11.75
C ARG A 147 -7.39 -3.01 12.50
N ILE A 148 -6.98 -4.27 12.51
CA ILE A 148 -5.71 -4.72 13.10
C ILE A 148 -4.53 -3.99 12.43
N ILE A 149 -4.52 -3.87 11.11
CA ILE A 149 -3.48 -3.15 10.37
C ILE A 149 -3.47 -1.66 10.77
N LYS A 150 -4.63 -1.02 10.95
CA LYS A 150 -4.72 0.37 11.42
C LYS A 150 -4.19 0.57 12.84
N LYS A 151 -4.32 -0.43 13.69
CA LYS A 151 -3.80 -0.45 15.06
C LYS A 151 -2.30 -0.79 15.12
N SER A 152 -1.64 -1.07 14.02
CA SER A 152 -0.23 -1.44 13.96
C SER A 152 0.71 -0.26 14.26
N ARG A 153 1.99 -0.54 14.37
CA ARG A 153 3.05 0.46 14.50
C ARG A 153 3.26 1.22 13.20
N ILE A 154 3.71 2.46 13.33
CA ILE A 154 4.24 3.21 12.21
C ILE A 154 5.70 2.78 11.96
N LEU A 155 6.01 2.41 10.72
CA LEU A 155 7.35 2.03 10.31
C LEU A 155 8.34 3.19 10.52
N PRO A 156 9.61 2.92 10.88
CA PRO A 156 10.62 3.97 11.00
C PRO A 156 10.72 4.82 9.73
N HIS A 157 10.70 6.14 9.89
CA HIS A 157 10.72 7.14 8.81
C HIS A 157 9.47 7.18 7.92
N TYR A 158 8.44 6.39 8.22
CA TYR A 158 7.13 6.48 7.57
C TYR A 158 6.21 7.40 8.35
N LYS A 159 5.21 7.91 7.65
CA LYS A 159 4.07 8.65 8.24
C LYS A 159 2.80 7.93 7.86
N ALA A 160 1.86 7.86 8.79
CA ALA A 160 0.51 7.43 8.47
C ALA A 160 -0.17 8.53 7.65
N ASP A 161 -0.60 8.17 6.44
CA ASP A 161 -1.31 9.05 5.54
C ASP A 161 -2.81 8.79 5.73
N TRP A 162 -3.54 9.80 6.23
CA TRP A 162 -4.99 9.81 6.30
C TRP A 162 -5.52 10.73 5.22
N PHE A 163 -6.59 10.32 4.57
CA PHE A 163 -7.31 11.20 3.68
C PHE A 163 -7.83 12.39 4.50
N LYS A 164 -7.39 13.58 4.13
CA LYS A 164 -7.79 14.82 4.78
C LYS A 164 -8.94 15.42 4.02
N GLU A 165 -9.81 16.08 4.74
CA GLU A 165 -10.85 16.91 4.16
C GLU A 165 -10.22 17.99 3.28
N LYS A 166 -10.61 18.03 2.02
CA LYS A 166 -10.30 19.08 1.07
C LYS A 166 -11.60 19.52 0.42
N ASP A 167 -11.86 20.80 0.46
CA ASP A 167 -12.94 21.43 -0.29
C ASP A 167 -14.36 20.87 -0.01
N GLY A 168 -14.71 20.69 1.26
CA GLY A 168 -16.05 20.30 1.69
C GLY A 168 -16.45 18.83 1.50
N LYS A 169 -15.51 17.94 1.16
CA LYS A 169 -15.73 16.50 0.96
C LYS A 169 -15.44 15.65 2.20
N ALA A 170 -15.88 16.10 3.37
CA ALA A 170 -15.64 15.42 4.65
C ALA A 170 -16.15 13.96 4.67
N ARG A 171 -17.31 13.70 4.04
CA ARG A 171 -17.92 12.38 3.99
C ARG A 171 -17.07 11.40 3.19
N ASP A 172 -16.57 11.81 2.02
CA ASP A 172 -15.74 10.97 1.15
C ASP A 172 -14.41 10.61 1.84
N CYS A 173 -13.81 11.55 2.59
CA CYS A 173 -12.59 11.31 3.34
C CYS A 173 -12.80 10.34 4.51
N ARG A 174 -13.91 10.43 5.23
CA ARG A 174 -14.23 9.50 6.32
C ARG A 174 -14.45 8.10 5.80
N GLU A 175 -15.19 7.95 4.73
CA GLU A 175 -15.44 6.65 4.09
C GLU A 175 -14.14 6.05 3.54
N ALA A 176 -13.32 6.83 2.82
CA ALA A 176 -12.01 6.38 2.35
C ALA A 176 -11.10 5.93 3.51
N ASN A 177 -11.08 6.67 4.62
CA ASN A 177 -10.32 6.28 5.82
C ASN A 177 -10.89 5.04 6.51
N ARG A 178 -12.21 4.80 6.42
CA ARG A 178 -12.84 3.60 6.94
C ARG A 178 -12.35 2.35 6.23
N HIS A 179 -12.21 2.42 4.90
CA HIS A 179 -11.88 1.29 4.03
C HIS A 179 -10.41 1.21 3.64
N SER A 180 -9.54 2.07 4.16
CA SER A 180 -8.12 2.04 3.81
C SER A 180 -7.18 2.50 4.93
N TYR A 181 -5.91 2.10 4.80
CA TYR A 181 -4.80 2.57 5.65
C TYR A 181 -3.52 2.62 4.84
N LYS A 182 -2.75 3.68 4.99
CA LYS A 182 -1.50 3.89 4.29
C LYS A 182 -0.42 4.43 5.22
N GLN A 183 0.78 3.91 5.07
CA GLN A 183 1.99 4.54 5.61
C GLN A 183 2.94 4.81 4.45
N SER A 184 3.54 6.00 4.42
CA SER A 184 4.44 6.37 3.33
C SER A 184 5.72 7.08 3.79
N CYS A 185 6.76 6.97 2.97
CA CYS A 185 8.02 7.71 3.08
C CYS A 185 8.58 8.01 1.68
N LYS A 186 9.76 8.65 1.61
CA LYS A 186 10.43 8.93 0.33
C LYS A 186 10.78 7.67 -0.47
N GLN A 187 10.99 6.52 0.19
CA GLN A 187 11.44 5.27 -0.43
C GLN A 187 10.29 4.38 -0.91
N GLY A 188 9.05 4.62 -0.43
CA GLY A 188 7.88 3.82 -0.80
C GLY A 188 6.71 4.00 0.15
N ALA A 189 5.73 3.12 0.03
CA ALA A 189 4.58 3.06 0.93
C ALA A 189 4.16 1.62 1.17
N ILE A 190 3.44 1.39 2.27
CA ILE A 190 2.61 0.21 2.47
C ILE A 190 1.16 0.69 2.53
N PHE A 191 0.31 0.07 1.77
CA PHE A 191 -1.10 0.42 1.66
C PHE A 191 -1.95 -0.83 1.85
N ALA A 192 -2.97 -0.76 2.70
CA ALA A 192 -3.94 -1.82 2.91
C ALA A 192 -5.35 -1.23 2.76
N TYR A 193 -6.22 -1.90 2.01
CA TYR A 193 -7.57 -1.41 1.78
C TYR A 193 -8.54 -2.51 1.34
N ASP A 194 -9.82 -2.26 1.59
CA ASP A 194 -10.93 -3.06 1.07
C ASP A 194 -11.09 -2.77 -0.44
N LYS A 195 -10.57 -3.68 -1.26
CA LYS A 195 -10.63 -3.58 -2.72
C LYS A 195 -12.05 -3.74 -3.24
N THR A 196 -12.86 -4.57 -2.62
CA THR A 196 -14.27 -4.77 -2.98
C THR A 196 -15.07 -3.49 -2.77
N ALA A 197 -14.92 -2.84 -1.59
CA ALA A 197 -15.55 -1.55 -1.34
C ALA A 197 -15.09 -0.47 -2.34
N GLN A 198 -13.80 -0.44 -2.68
CA GLN A 198 -13.29 0.48 -3.69
C GLN A 198 -13.95 0.25 -5.07
N LEU A 199 -14.11 -1.01 -5.49
CA LEU A 199 -14.74 -1.33 -6.78
C LEU A 199 -16.23 -1.00 -6.79
N GLN A 200 -16.94 -1.20 -5.66
CA GLN A 200 -18.32 -0.79 -5.49
C GLN A 200 -18.50 0.73 -5.62
N MET A 201 -17.62 1.52 -5.00
CA MET A 201 -17.67 2.99 -5.07
C MET A 201 -17.53 3.55 -6.48
N ILE A 202 -16.90 2.83 -7.40
CA ILE A 202 -16.71 3.24 -8.80
C ILE A 202 -17.56 2.45 -9.78
N ASP A 203 -18.54 1.68 -9.29
CA ASP A 203 -19.44 0.85 -10.09
C ASP A 203 -18.71 -0.10 -11.06
N ARG A 204 -17.70 -0.81 -10.54
CA ARG A 204 -16.84 -1.74 -11.29
C ARG A 204 -16.65 -3.07 -10.56
N LEU A 205 -17.57 -3.43 -9.66
CA LEU A 205 -17.50 -4.70 -8.95
C LEU A 205 -17.89 -5.85 -9.89
N PRO A 206 -17.00 -6.83 -10.12
CA PRO A 206 -17.36 -8.03 -10.87
C PRO A 206 -18.41 -8.89 -10.12
N ASP A 207 -19.34 -9.52 -10.85
CA ASP A 207 -20.36 -10.39 -10.27
C ASP A 207 -19.76 -11.54 -9.43
N ALA A 208 -18.63 -12.07 -9.86
CA ALA A 208 -17.90 -13.13 -9.16
C ALA A 208 -17.42 -12.73 -7.74
N LEU A 209 -17.43 -11.43 -7.41
CA LEU A 209 -17.03 -10.90 -6.11
C LEU A 209 -18.23 -10.46 -5.25
N ILE A 210 -19.46 -10.69 -5.71
CA ILE A 210 -20.65 -10.47 -4.90
C ILE A 210 -20.62 -11.43 -3.70
N GLY A 211 -20.78 -10.89 -2.49
CA GLY A 211 -20.66 -11.65 -1.24
C GLY A 211 -19.25 -11.91 -0.73
N LYS A 212 -18.23 -11.62 -1.53
CA LYS A 212 -16.82 -11.76 -1.14
C LYS A 212 -16.18 -10.43 -0.79
N ARG A 213 -15.08 -10.47 -0.03
CA ARG A 213 -14.27 -9.29 0.31
C ARG A 213 -12.80 -9.54 0.00
N ILE A 214 -12.18 -8.59 -0.66
CA ILE A 214 -10.75 -8.59 -0.94
C ILE A 214 -10.08 -7.52 -0.08
N LEU A 215 -9.31 -7.95 0.91
CA LEU A 215 -8.34 -7.09 1.57
C LEU A 215 -7.07 -7.07 0.72
N ARG A 216 -6.78 -5.93 0.09
CA ARG A 216 -5.57 -5.75 -0.72
C ARG A 216 -4.48 -5.11 0.10
N ILE A 217 -3.27 -5.68 0.03
CA ILE A 217 -2.06 -5.17 0.67
C ILE A 217 -1.03 -4.89 -0.42
N GLU A 218 -0.56 -3.64 -0.51
CA GLU A 218 0.38 -3.18 -1.54
C GLU A 218 1.65 -2.63 -0.90
N ALA A 219 2.80 -3.13 -1.31
CA ALA A 219 4.09 -2.51 -1.06
C ALA A 219 4.52 -1.70 -2.30
N GLN A 220 4.37 -0.39 -2.22
CA GLN A 220 4.80 0.54 -3.27
C GLN A 220 6.30 0.79 -3.14
N LEU A 221 7.11 0.20 -3.98
CA LEU A 221 8.57 0.31 -3.96
C LEU A 221 9.03 1.36 -4.95
N ARG A 222 9.62 2.46 -4.46
CA ARG A 222 10.32 3.45 -5.28
C ARG A 222 11.79 3.05 -5.46
N GLN A 223 12.55 3.80 -6.25
CA GLN A 223 13.91 3.45 -6.67
C GLN A 223 14.78 2.79 -5.56
N LYS A 224 14.97 3.46 -4.41
CA LYS A 224 15.74 2.89 -3.29
C LYS A 224 15.09 1.64 -2.69
N GLY A 225 13.76 1.58 -2.67
CA GLY A 225 13.01 0.42 -2.21
C GLY A 225 13.16 -0.77 -3.16
N MET A 226 13.14 -0.52 -4.48
CA MET A 226 13.38 -1.53 -5.51
C MET A 226 14.81 -2.08 -5.43
N GLN A 227 15.82 -1.21 -5.35
CA GLN A 227 17.23 -1.61 -5.25
C GLN A 227 17.53 -2.54 -4.07
N LYS A 228 16.82 -2.39 -2.97
CA LYS A 228 16.94 -3.30 -1.82
C LYS A 228 16.59 -4.75 -2.16
N TRP A 229 15.60 -4.96 -3.02
CA TRP A 229 15.06 -6.29 -3.33
C TRP A 229 15.50 -6.81 -4.71
N ALA A 230 15.81 -5.92 -5.61
CA ALA A 230 16.30 -6.12 -6.97
C ALA A 230 17.55 -5.25 -7.19
N PRO A 231 18.74 -5.69 -6.71
CA PRO A 231 19.98 -4.94 -6.84
C PRO A 231 20.36 -4.69 -8.30
N ALA A 232 20.92 -3.52 -8.61
CA ALA A 232 21.29 -3.10 -9.97
C ALA A 232 22.37 -4.00 -10.59
N GLU A 233 23.21 -4.61 -9.77
CA GLU A 233 24.27 -5.53 -10.20
C GLU A 233 23.72 -6.81 -10.89
N VAL A 234 22.46 -7.17 -10.59
CA VAL A 234 21.80 -8.37 -11.09
C VAL A 234 20.62 -8.05 -12.01
N CYS A 235 19.96 -6.94 -11.77
CA CYS A 235 18.74 -6.52 -12.45
C CYS A 235 19.04 -5.31 -13.33
N THR A 236 19.40 -5.52 -14.60
CA THR A 236 19.84 -4.49 -15.52
C THR A 236 18.72 -3.87 -16.36
N SER A 237 17.59 -4.56 -16.48
CA SER A 237 16.43 -4.10 -17.26
C SER A 237 15.18 -3.91 -16.37
N SER A 238 14.20 -3.17 -16.87
CA SER A 238 12.89 -3.05 -16.23
C SER A 238 12.22 -4.42 -16.02
N TRP A 239 12.38 -5.34 -16.97
CA TRP A 239 11.90 -6.71 -16.84
C TRP A 239 12.55 -7.44 -15.67
N ASP A 240 13.89 -7.39 -15.55
CA ASP A 240 14.60 -8.11 -14.49
C ASP A 240 14.16 -7.60 -13.12
N ILE A 241 14.01 -6.27 -12.97
CA ILE A 241 13.54 -5.66 -11.73
C ILE A 241 12.13 -6.13 -11.40
N ILE A 242 11.17 -6.02 -12.32
CA ILE A 242 9.77 -6.41 -12.10
C ILE A 242 9.68 -7.90 -11.76
N HIS A 243 10.36 -8.75 -12.52
CA HIS A 243 10.36 -10.20 -12.30
C HIS A 243 10.98 -10.58 -10.95
N ALA A 244 12.11 -9.97 -10.57
CA ALA A 244 12.76 -10.19 -9.28
C ALA A 244 11.85 -9.77 -8.11
N LEU A 245 11.18 -8.60 -8.22
CA LEU A 245 10.25 -8.11 -7.21
C LEU A 245 9.01 -9.00 -7.09
N PHE A 246 8.47 -9.48 -8.20
CA PHE A 246 7.36 -10.43 -8.20
C PHE A 246 7.74 -11.74 -7.51
N LYS A 247 8.88 -12.34 -7.86
CA LYS A 247 9.37 -13.59 -7.22
C LYS A 247 9.58 -13.43 -5.71
N LYS A 248 9.97 -12.26 -5.25
CA LYS A 248 10.14 -11.93 -3.84
C LYS A 248 8.89 -11.32 -3.18
N GLY A 249 7.76 -11.27 -3.89
CA GLY A 249 6.55 -10.57 -3.47
C GLY A 249 6.06 -10.92 -2.08
N LYS A 250 5.92 -12.20 -1.78
CA LYS A 250 5.57 -12.70 -0.44
C LYS A 250 6.56 -12.21 0.63
N SER A 251 7.86 -12.36 0.39
CA SER A 251 8.91 -11.93 1.34
C SER A 251 8.89 -10.42 1.58
N ILE A 252 8.61 -9.62 0.55
CA ILE A 252 8.50 -8.17 0.64
C ILE A 252 7.32 -7.79 1.53
N LEU A 253 6.14 -8.33 1.27
CA LEU A 253 4.93 -8.03 2.04
C LEU A 253 5.06 -8.49 3.50
N CYS A 254 5.54 -9.71 3.74
CA CYS A 254 5.81 -10.23 5.08
C CYS A 254 6.81 -9.35 5.83
N TRP A 255 7.84 -8.81 5.15
CA TRP A 255 8.82 -7.91 5.78
C TRP A 255 8.16 -6.63 6.31
N TYR A 256 7.20 -6.05 5.56
CA TYR A 256 6.44 -4.89 6.01
C TYR A 256 5.51 -5.26 7.17
N LEU A 257 4.73 -6.33 7.05
CA LEU A 257 3.74 -6.74 8.05
C LEU A 257 4.38 -7.08 9.39
N ARG A 258 5.47 -7.85 9.41
CA ARG A 258 6.23 -8.17 10.65
C ARG A 258 6.82 -6.95 11.34
N ARG A 259 7.16 -5.91 10.59
CA ARG A 259 7.67 -4.65 11.19
C ARG A 259 6.56 -3.75 11.72
N MET A 260 5.38 -3.82 11.10
CA MET A 260 4.18 -3.15 11.57
C MET A 260 3.60 -3.84 12.81
N GLN A 261 3.65 -5.17 12.82
CA GLN A 261 3.17 -6.02 13.91
C GLN A 261 4.35 -6.82 14.51
N PRO A 262 5.07 -6.22 15.48
CA PRO A 262 6.29 -6.82 16.03
C PRO A 262 6.02 -7.96 17.02
N VAL A 263 4.78 -8.26 17.32
CA VAL A 263 4.33 -9.42 18.10
C VAL A 263 3.63 -10.37 17.14
N ASP A 264 4.26 -11.52 16.88
CA ASP A 264 3.83 -12.49 15.86
C ASP A 264 3.06 -13.65 16.50
N THR A 265 2.06 -13.29 17.31
CA THR A 265 1.17 -14.21 17.99
C THR A 265 -0.28 -13.94 17.60
N PRO A 266 -1.18 -14.92 17.75
CA PRO A 266 -2.59 -14.76 17.40
C PRO A 266 -3.24 -13.56 18.08
N TYR A 267 -4.13 -12.90 17.35
CA TYR A 267 -5.00 -11.87 17.91
C TYR A 267 -6.13 -12.54 18.66
N ARG A 268 -6.43 -12.06 19.87
CA ARG A 268 -7.49 -12.59 20.74
C ARG A 268 -8.40 -11.47 21.22
N ARG A 269 -9.56 -11.82 21.74
CA ARG A 269 -10.42 -10.84 22.42
C ARG A 269 -9.71 -10.25 23.63
N TYR A 270 -10.09 -9.03 23.98
CA TYR A 270 -9.45 -8.29 25.08
C TYR A 270 -9.46 -9.06 26.40
N GLU A 271 -10.61 -9.64 26.76
CA GLU A 271 -10.79 -10.40 28.00
C GLU A 271 -9.86 -11.62 28.03
N THR A 272 -9.75 -12.36 26.92
CA THR A 272 -8.85 -13.51 26.80
C THR A 272 -7.39 -13.09 26.94
N ALA A 273 -6.99 -11.97 26.29
CA ALA A 273 -5.64 -11.44 26.42
C ALA A 273 -5.32 -10.96 27.85
N VAL A 274 -6.29 -10.34 28.52
CA VAL A 274 -6.18 -9.94 29.94
C VAL A 274 -6.05 -11.16 30.85
N ALA A 275 -6.89 -12.18 30.70
CA ALA A 275 -6.81 -13.41 31.48
C ALA A 275 -5.45 -14.10 31.35
N GLN A 276 -4.91 -14.18 30.12
CA GLN A 276 -3.57 -14.70 29.88
C GLN A 276 -2.49 -13.85 30.54
N ALA A 277 -2.64 -12.52 30.51
CA ALA A 277 -1.69 -11.61 31.15
C ALA A 277 -1.72 -11.74 32.68
N GLN A 278 -2.90 -11.94 33.27
CA GLN A 278 -3.06 -12.18 34.72
C GLN A 278 -2.37 -13.46 35.20
N ALA A 279 -2.32 -14.49 34.37
CA ALA A 279 -1.64 -15.75 34.67
C ALA A 279 -0.09 -15.64 34.67
N ILE A 280 0.49 -14.50 34.30
CA ILE A 280 1.94 -14.30 34.33
C ILE A 280 2.44 -14.20 35.78
N ARG A 281 3.32 -15.12 36.21
CA ARG A 281 3.89 -15.13 37.59
C ARG A 281 4.71 -13.87 37.92
N GLY A 282 5.44 -13.31 36.96
CA GLY A 282 6.29 -12.15 37.20
C GLY A 282 5.48 -10.85 37.28
N GLU A 283 5.25 -10.34 38.46
CA GLU A 283 4.40 -9.17 38.75
C GLU A 283 4.72 -7.94 37.90
N LYS A 284 5.99 -7.55 37.82
CA LYS A 284 6.44 -6.42 37.01
C LYS A 284 6.10 -6.54 35.53
N THR A 285 6.25 -7.73 34.96
CA THR A 285 5.92 -8.01 33.54
C THR A 285 4.40 -8.03 33.36
N ARG A 286 3.69 -8.73 34.25
CA ARG A 286 2.23 -8.78 34.28
C ARG A 286 1.60 -7.38 34.28
N THR A 287 2.00 -6.54 35.25
CA THR A 287 1.47 -5.17 35.40
C THR A 287 1.69 -4.34 34.14
N ARG A 288 2.88 -4.41 33.52
CA ARG A 288 3.18 -3.66 32.29
C ARG A 288 2.39 -4.15 31.08
N ILE A 289 2.21 -5.46 30.93
CA ILE A 289 1.42 -6.03 29.82
C ILE A 289 -0.06 -5.66 29.99
N LEU A 290 -0.63 -5.78 31.18
CA LEU A 290 -2.01 -5.39 31.47
C LEU A 290 -2.24 -3.90 31.20
N TYR A 291 -1.29 -3.04 31.60
CA TYR A 291 -1.37 -1.61 31.30
C TYR A 291 -1.28 -1.33 29.79
N LEU A 292 -0.40 -2.03 29.06
CA LEU A 292 -0.29 -1.89 27.62
C LEU A 292 -1.60 -2.32 26.92
N LEU A 293 -2.20 -3.44 27.29
CA LEU A 293 -3.49 -3.91 26.77
C LEU A 293 -4.58 -2.87 26.98
N ARG A 294 -4.70 -2.33 28.21
CA ARG A 294 -5.65 -1.25 28.53
C ARG A 294 -5.40 -0.01 27.69
N LYS A 295 -4.13 0.41 27.50
CA LYS A 295 -3.83 1.58 26.67
C LYS A 295 -4.06 1.33 25.20
N MET A 296 -3.92 0.07 24.73
CA MET A 296 -4.17 -0.29 23.34
C MET A 296 -5.65 -0.16 22.96
N SER A 297 -6.60 -0.44 23.89
CA SER A 297 -8.03 -0.20 23.64
C SER A 297 -8.32 1.28 23.38
N ASP A 298 -7.67 2.18 24.14
CA ASP A 298 -7.93 3.64 24.10
C ASP A 298 -7.10 4.38 23.05
N CYS A 299 -6.07 3.77 22.49
CA CYS A 299 -5.14 4.41 21.58
C CYS A 299 -5.43 4.08 20.12
N ARG A 300 -5.08 5.03 19.24
CA ARG A 300 -5.22 4.86 17.81
C ARG A 300 -4.35 3.72 17.27
N ASP A 301 -3.12 3.62 17.76
CA ASP A 301 -2.13 2.66 17.29
C ASP A 301 -1.19 2.20 18.42
N LEU A 302 -0.41 1.13 18.14
CA LEU A 302 0.49 0.51 19.10
C LEU A 302 1.62 1.46 19.56
N ASP A 303 2.09 2.37 18.71
CA ASP A 303 3.13 3.32 19.11
C ASP A 303 2.60 4.34 20.14
N ALA A 304 1.35 4.79 19.97
CA ALA A 304 0.68 5.66 20.93
C ALA A 304 0.47 4.95 22.28
N ALA A 305 0.04 3.69 22.26
CA ALA A 305 -0.12 2.88 23.48
C ALA A 305 1.23 2.63 24.19
N LEU A 306 2.27 2.29 23.42
CA LEU A 306 3.62 2.13 23.96
C LEU A 306 4.19 3.42 24.55
N LYS A 307 3.95 4.58 23.92
CA LYS A 307 4.37 5.88 24.44
C LYS A 307 3.73 6.17 25.80
N LYS A 308 2.41 5.94 25.93
CA LYS A 308 1.70 6.12 27.23
C LYS A 308 2.20 5.12 28.28
N THR A 309 2.43 3.87 27.90
CA THR A 309 2.99 2.83 28.79
C THR A 309 4.42 3.18 29.22
N ALA A 310 5.22 3.70 28.29
CA ALA A 310 6.58 4.12 28.58
C ALA A 310 6.63 5.31 29.54
N ALA A 311 5.74 6.29 29.39
CA ALA A 311 5.65 7.41 30.29
C ALA A 311 5.27 6.97 31.71
N HIS A 312 4.27 6.07 31.85
CA HIS A 312 3.78 5.58 33.14
C HIS A 312 4.85 4.78 33.93
N PHE A 313 5.63 3.93 33.23
CA PHE A 313 6.63 3.05 33.88
C PHE A 313 8.08 3.51 33.69
N ALA A 314 8.34 4.72 33.22
CA ALA A 314 9.66 5.25 32.88
C ALA A 314 10.49 4.30 32.00
N LEU A 315 9.89 3.78 30.89
CA LEU A 315 10.55 2.84 30.00
C LEU A 315 11.31 3.55 28.88
N ASN A 316 12.62 3.32 28.83
CA ASN A 316 13.41 3.71 27.66
C ASN A 316 13.12 2.79 26.45
N ARG A 317 13.65 3.14 25.27
CA ARG A 317 13.42 2.42 24.02
C ARG A 317 13.80 0.92 24.10
N ARG A 318 14.88 0.57 24.83
CA ARG A 318 15.30 -0.83 25.04
C ARG A 318 14.26 -1.60 25.85
N LYS A 319 13.74 -1.01 26.94
CA LYS A 319 12.70 -1.61 27.80
C LYS A 319 11.35 -1.76 27.07
N GLN A 320 10.98 -0.80 26.18
CA GLN A 320 9.80 -0.93 25.32
C GLN A 320 9.91 -2.13 24.37
N LYS A 321 11.07 -2.32 23.70
CA LYS A 321 11.34 -3.49 22.87
C LYS A 321 11.26 -4.79 23.68
N ALA A 322 11.82 -4.78 24.89
CA ALA A 322 11.77 -5.93 25.79
C ALA A 322 10.32 -6.26 26.23
N LEU A 323 9.48 -5.25 26.42
CA LEU A 323 8.05 -5.45 26.73
C LEU A 323 7.33 -6.15 25.56
N LEU A 324 7.53 -5.71 24.33
CA LEU A 324 6.93 -6.38 23.15
C LEU A 324 7.44 -7.82 22.98
N LYS A 325 8.74 -8.08 23.19
CA LYS A 325 9.28 -9.45 23.21
C LYS A 325 8.67 -10.30 24.33
N ALA A 326 8.37 -9.69 25.50
CA ALA A 326 7.70 -10.40 26.58
C ALA A 326 6.24 -10.73 26.20
N CYS A 327 5.53 -9.83 25.53
CA CYS A 327 4.21 -10.10 24.99
C CYS A 327 4.26 -11.30 24.03
N ASP A 328 5.18 -11.26 23.05
CA ASP A 328 5.38 -12.32 22.07
C ASP A 328 5.69 -13.67 22.72
N LYS A 329 6.68 -13.71 23.64
CA LYS A 329 7.05 -14.93 24.39
C LYS A 329 5.90 -15.51 25.24
N LYS A 330 4.95 -14.68 25.64
CA LYS A 330 3.78 -15.09 26.44
C LYS A 330 2.54 -15.36 25.58
N GLY A 331 2.64 -15.30 24.26
CA GLY A 331 1.54 -15.52 23.35
C GLY A 331 0.44 -14.45 23.41
N ILE A 332 0.78 -13.23 23.86
CA ILE A 332 -0.17 -12.14 24.06
C ILE A 332 0.07 -11.05 23.03
N ASN A 333 -0.84 -10.89 22.08
CA ASN A 333 -0.81 -9.78 21.15
C ASN A 333 -1.45 -8.54 21.82
N PRO A 334 -0.74 -7.39 21.88
CA PRO A 334 -1.30 -6.17 22.45
C PRO A 334 -2.49 -5.63 21.63
N VAL A 335 -2.50 -5.87 20.32
CA VAL A 335 -3.63 -5.54 19.45
C VAL A 335 -4.67 -6.65 19.59
N THR A 336 -5.80 -6.35 20.20
CA THR A 336 -6.89 -7.31 20.47
C THR A 336 -7.99 -7.22 19.43
N LEU A 337 -8.79 -8.26 19.31
CA LEU A 337 -10.01 -8.29 18.51
C LEU A 337 -11.10 -7.41 19.12
N THR A 338 -12.11 -7.06 18.31
CA THR A 338 -13.31 -6.38 18.80
C THR A 338 -14.14 -7.34 19.65
N ASN A 339 -14.72 -6.85 20.74
CA ASN A 339 -15.54 -7.70 21.63
C ASN A 339 -16.87 -8.13 21.00
N SER A 340 -17.38 -7.35 20.05
CA SER A 340 -18.61 -7.64 19.30
C SER A 340 -18.39 -8.56 18.10
N GLY A 341 -17.12 -8.93 17.79
CA GLY A 341 -16.79 -9.76 16.63
C GLY A 341 -17.12 -11.24 16.82
N LEU A 342 -17.30 -11.94 15.71
CA LEU A 342 -17.60 -13.38 15.67
C LEU A 342 -16.42 -14.27 16.08
N TYR A 343 -15.20 -13.70 16.15
CA TYR A 343 -13.96 -14.47 16.30
C TYR A 343 -13.41 -14.42 17.71
N GLU A 344 -13.07 -15.57 18.27
CA GLU A 344 -12.33 -15.71 19.52
C GLU A 344 -10.83 -15.46 19.33
N GLN A 345 -10.32 -15.90 18.18
CA GLN A 345 -8.91 -15.83 17.84
C GLN A 345 -8.72 -15.72 16.31
N LEU A 346 -7.75 -14.91 15.88
CA LEU A 346 -7.30 -14.82 14.49
C LEU A 346 -5.79 -15.03 14.40
N PRO A 347 -5.30 -15.70 13.35
CA PRO A 347 -3.86 -15.85 13.12
C PRO A 347 -3.17 -14.50 12.89
N PRO A 348 -1.84 -14.40 13.14
CA PRO A 348 -1.09 -13.19 12.87
C PRO A 348 -1.04 -12.88 11.37
N LEU A 349 -0.93 -11.59 11.02
CA LEU A 349 -0.91 -11.13 9.63
C LEU A 349 0.21 -11.79 8.79
N SER A 350 1.32 -12.16 9.39
CA SER A 350 2.44 -12.83 8.72
C SER A 350 2.09 -14.23 8.23
N GLU A 351 1.07 -14.87 8.81
CA GLU A 351 0.59 -16.21 8.44
C GLU A 351 -0.50 -16.18 7.36
N LEU A 352 -1.03 -14.99 7.04
CA LEU A 352 -2.03 -14.83 5.98
C LEU A 352 -1.43 -14.88 4.57
N LEU A 353 -0.12 -14.67 4.42
CA LEU A 353 0.58 -14.60 3.13
C LEU A 353 1.36 -15.89 2.80
#